data_80f61d0b4fd27806c0e137c684fc0152
#
_entry.id   80f61d0b4fd27806c0e137c684fc0152
#
_cell.length_a   1.000
_cell.length_b   1.000
_cell.length_c   1.000
_cell.angle_alpha   90.00
_cell.angle_beta   90.00
_cell.angle_gamma   90.00
#
_symmetry.space_group_name_H-M   'P 1'
#
loop_
_entity.id
_entity.type
_entity.pdbx_description
1 polymer ?
#
loop_
_entity_poly.entity_id
_entity_poly.type
_entity_poly.pdbx_seq_one_letter_code
_entity_poly.pdbx_strand_id
1 'polypeptide(L)'
;YGSGAIGGVVNVITAKPEEGVQTKLRMMGGSNDLEQYALLNEGSKKDWYWRVGYQKDIIGSYKDGHGKRIPQHGNSHTGSFMVGNKINDKNDVKVFYDTYRGDAMYSDHMGRLNHIRYGTEASDSFRAVWNNNINKRWSHQLYVLDNHYKTKYDGYLTDIKTRAFGDQV
;
A
#
# COMPACT_ATOMS: atom_id res chain seq x y z
N TYR A 1 12.35 9.95 -12.53
CA TYR A 1 11.33 8.93 -12.84
C TYR A 1 11.86 8.10 -13.99
N GLY A 2 12.00 6.77 -13.81
CA GLY A 2 12.69 5.89 -14.76
C GLY A 2 11.97 5.70 -16.10
N SER A 3 12.66 5.04 -17.04
CA SER A 3 12.22 4.79 -18.43
C SER A 3 10.89 3.98 -18.54
N GLY A 4 10.36 3.43 -17.46
CA GLY A 4 9.09 2.70 -17.42
C GLY A 4 7.83 3.59 -17.31
N ALA A 5 7.96 4.90 -17.21
CA ALA A 5 6.84 5.82 -17.02
C ALA A 5 6.19 6.26 -18.37
N ILE A 6 5.79 5.29 -19.20
CA ILE A 6 5.25 5.53 -20.54
C ILE A 6 3.90 6.29 -20.50
N GLY A 7 3.12 6.13 -19.45
CA GLY A 7 1.81 6.77 -19.29
C GLY A 7 1.79 7.99 -18.36
N GLY A 8 2.94 8.36 -17.79
CA GLY A 8 3.04 9.42 -16.78
C GLY A 8 3.32 8.89 -15.38
N VAL A 9 3.55 9.79 -14.45
CA VAL A 9 3.82 9.50 -13.04
C VAL A 9 2.89 10.29 -12.15
N VAL A 10 2.22 9.62 -11.23
CA VAL A 10 1.50 10.27 -10.12
C VAL A 10 2.35 10.12 -8.87
N ASN A 11 2.83 11.23 -8.33
CA ASN A 11 3.57 11.24 -7.07
C ASN A 11 2.66 11.72 -5.94
N VAL A 12 2.34 10.83 -5.00
CA VAL A 12 1.54 11.16 -3.82
C VAL A 12 2.47 11.46 -2.66
N ILE A 13 2.50 12.73 -2.26
CA ILE A 13 3.30 13.18 -1.10
C ILE A 13 2.36 13.30 0.10
N THR A 14 2.53 12.42 1.07
CA THR A 14 1.76 12.48 2.32
C THR A 14 2.34 13.55 3.24
N ALA A 15 1.46 14.35 3.86
CA ALA A 15 1.87 15.32 4.87
C ALA A 15 2.53 14.62 6.07
N LYS A 16 3.44 15.33 6.75
CA LYS A 16 3.95 14.87 8.05
C LYS A 16 2.81 14.87 9.07
N PRO A 17 2.76 13.90 10.00
CA PRO A 17 1.83 13.94 11.11
C PRO A 17 1.98 15.22 11.94
N GLU A 18 0.88 15.74 12.43
CA GLU A 18 0.86 16.89 13.33
C GLU A 18 1.44 16.53 14.70
N GLU A 19 1.81 17.54 15.50
CA GLU A 19 2.30 17.33 16.86
C GLU A 19 1.23 16.69 17.73
N GLY A 20 1.67 15.73 18.57
CA GLY A 20 0.78 14.91 19.38
C GLY A 20 0.56 13.53 18.79
N VAL A 21 -0.48 12.85 19.26
CA VAL A 21 -0.85 11.50 18.83
C VAL A 21 -2.31 11.51 18.42
N GLN A 22 -2.60 10.98 17.24
CA GLN A 22 -3.94 10.80 16.74
C GLN A 22 -4.18 9.33 16.36
N THR A 23 -5.35 8.81 16.79
CA THR A 23 -5.80 7.48 16.39
C THR A 23 -7.15 7.59 15.71
N LYS A 24 -7.26 7.01 14.51
CA LYS A 24 -8.50 6.96 13.72
C LYS A 24 -8.91 5.52 13.54
N LEU A 25 -10.17 5.22 13.85
CA LEU A 25 -10.81 3.95 13.54
C LEU A 25 -11.89 4.20 12.51
N ARG A 26 -11.91 3.40 11.45
CA ARG A 26 -12.98 3.41 10.45
C ARG A 26 -13.55 2.00 10.30
N MET A 27 -14.86 1.91 10.32
CA MET A 27 -15.60 0.71 10.00
C MET A 27 -16.61 1.04 8.91
N MET A 28 -16.75 0.19 7.92
CA MET A 28 -17.71 0.34 6.84
C MET A 28 -18.32 -1.02 6.55
N GLY A 29 -19.64 -1.06 6.43
CA GLY A 29 -20.40 -2.20 5.95
C GLY A 29 -21.24 -1.78 4.76
N GLY A 30 -21.47 -2.70 3.85
CA GLY A 30 -22.23 -2.42 2.63
C GLY A 30 -22.94 -3.64 2.09
N SER A 31 -23.63 -3.46 0.96
CA SER A 31 -24.20 -4.57 0.21
C SER A 31 -23.10 -5.51 -0.28
N ASN A 32 -23.47 -6.76 -0.61
CA ASN A 32 -22.58 -7.79 -1.13
C ASN A 32 -21.51 -8.23 -0.12
N ASP A 33 -21.88 -8.30 1.15
CA ASP A 33 -21.01 -8.68 2.26
C ASP A 33 -19.72 -7.83 2.30
N LEU A 34 -19.84 -6.55 1.90
CA LEU A 34 -18.73 -5.61 1.98
C LEU A 34 -18.49 -5.20 3.42
N GLU A 35 -17.33 -5.50 3.92
CA GLU A 35 -16.86 -5.05 5.23
C GLU A 35 -15.45 -4.46 5.10
N GLN A 36 -15.22 -3.34 5.77
CA GLN A 36 -13.89 -2.74 5.86
C GLN A 36 -13.64 -2.28 7.29
N TYR A 37 -12.48 -2.62 7.79
CA TYR A 37 -11.97 -2.20 9.09
C TYR A 37 -10.62 -1.56 8.89
N ALA A 38 -10.45 -0.33 9.36
CA ALA A 38 -9.17 0.37 9.26
C ALA A 38 -8.82 1.06 10.58
N LEU A 39 -7.57 0.92 10.98
CA LEU A 39 -6.96 1.59 12.11
C LEU A 39 -5.76 2.39 11.61
N LEU A 40 -5.69 3.64 11.98
CA LEU A 40 -4.54 4.51 11.74
C LEU A 40 -4.13 5.15 13.07
N ASN A 41 -2.87 5.00 13.43
CA ASN A 41 -2.23 5.75 14.51
C ASN A 41 -1.09 6.58 13.90
N GLU A 42 -1.12 7.87 14.14
CA GLU A 42 -0.09 8.78 13.65
C GLU A 42 0.21 9.85 14.70
N GLY A 43 1.41 10.40 14.64
CA GLY A 43 1.78 11.48 15.53
C GLY A 43 3.20 11.96 15.32
N SER A 44 3.52 13.03 16.04
CA SER A 44 4.88 13.53 16.13
C SER A 44 5.18 14.04 17.55
N LYS A 45 6.44 13.91 17.93
CA LYS A 45 6.96 14.42 19.20
C LYS A 45 8.42 14.81 19.03
N LYS A 46 8.74 16.08 19.24
CA LYS A 46 10.07 16.63 18.94
C LYS A 46 10.45 16.37 17.48
N ASP A 47 11.56 15.70 17.26
CA ASP A 47 12.11 15.43 15.94
C ASP A 47 11.59 14.11 15.33
N TRP A 48 10.84 13.31 16.10
CA TRP A 48 10.29 12.05 15.67
C TRP A 48 8.85 12.18 15.21
N TYR A 49 8.49 11.45 14.16
CA TYR A 49 7.12 11.32 13.68
C TYR A 49 6.89 9.92 13.11
N TRP A 50 5.66 9.45 13.21
CA TRP A 50 5.30 8.10 12.81
C TRP A 50 3.89 8.03 12.25
N ARG A 51 3.66 6.99 11.48
CA ARG A 51 2.33 6.56 11.01
C ARG A 51 2.30 5.06 10.95
N VAL A 52 1.32 4.45 11.60
CA VAL A 52 1.06 3.00 11.59
C VAL A 52 -0.38 2.80 11.16
N GLY A 53 -0.58 2.04 10.10
CA GLY A 53 -1.90 1.74 9.57
C GLY A 53 -2.12 0.24 9.43
N TYR A 54 -3.36 -0.16 9.63
CA TYR A 54 -3.82 -1.50 9.31
C TYR A 54 -5.20 -1.41 8.71
N GLN A 55 -5.46 -2.17 7.65
CA GLN A 55 -6.76 -2.28 7.02
C GLN A 55 -7.06 -3.73 6.68
N LYS A 56 -8.32 -4.13 6.91
CA LYS A 56 -8.89 -5.39 6.47
C LYS A 56 -10.09 -5.09 5.60
N ASP A 57 -10.15 -5.71 4.42
CA ASP A 57 -11.25 -5.62 3.49
C ASP A 57 -11.82 -7.01 3.22
N ILE A 58 -13.15 -7.12 3.24
CA ILE A 58 -13.89 -8.33 2.90
C ILE A 58 -14.93 -7.95 1.86
N ILE A 59 -15.01 -8.72 0.78
CA ILE A 59 -15.99 -8.54 -0.29
C ILE A 59 -16.62 -9.90 -0.57
N GLY A 60 -17.94 -9.97 -0.57
CA GLY A 60 -18.70 -11.18 -0.86
C GLY A 60 -19.37 -11.17 -2.25
N SER A 61 -20.20 -12.16 -2.48
CA SER A 61 -20.93 -12.33 -3.73
C SER A 61 -21.93 -11.20 -3.96
N TYR A 62 -22.19 -10.87 -5.22
CA TYR A 62 -23.21 -9.89 -5.60
C TYR A 62 -24.24 -10.48 -6.56
N LYS A 63 -25.36 -9.77 -6.76
CA LYS A 63 -26.35 -10.12 -7.78
C LYS A 63 -26.21 -9.17 -8.97
N ASP A 64 -26.24 -9.72 -10.19
CA ASP A 64 -26.30 -8.92 -11.41
C ASP A 64 -27.68 -8.24 -11.59
N GLY A 65 -27.82 -7.44 -12.65
CA GLY A 65 -29.08 -6.74 -12.97
C GLY A 65 -30.26 -7.65 -13.26
N HIS A 66 -30.05 -8.95 -13.46
CA HIS A 66 -31.09 -9.98 -13.65
C HIS A 66 -31.34 -10.80 -12.38
N GLY A 67 -30.74 -10.43 -11.26
CA GLY A 67 -30.88 -11.11 -9.97
C GLY A 67 -30.05 -12.38 -9.82
N LYS A 68 -29.22 -12.74 -10.79
CA LYS A 68 -28.34 -13.92 -10.75
C LYS A 68 -27.16 -13.64 -9.81
N ARG A 69 -26.93 -14.57 -8.87
CA ARG A 69 -25.77 -14.46 -7.96
C ARG A 69 -24.47 -14.71 -8.72
N ILE A 70 -23.59 -13.74 -8.68
CA ILE A 70 -22.22 -13.82 -9.18
C ILE A 70 -21.32 -14.13 -7.99
N PRO A 71 -20.67 -15.29 -7.95
CA PRO A 71 -19.76 -15.63 -6.89
C PRO A 71 -18.54 -14.73 -6.96
N GLN A 72 -18.28 -14.03 -5.87
CA GLN A 72 -17.08 -13.25 -5.67
C GLN A 72 -16.71 -13.38 -4.20
N HIS A 73 -15.44 -13.45 -3.93
CA HIS A 73 -14.90 -13.39 -2.58
C HIS A 73 -13.55 -12.69 -2.64
N GLY A 74 -13.33 -11.79 -1.72
CA GLY A 74 -12.04 -11.16 -1.52
C GLY A 74 -11.84 -10.93 -0.04
N ASN A 75 -10.67 -11.27 0.46
CA ASN A 75 -10.26 -10.99 1.82
C ASN A 75 -8.83 -10.48 1.75
N SER A 76 -8.60 -9.27 2.21
CA SER A 76 -7.27 -8.69 2.18
C SER A 76 -6.91 -7.98 3.48
N HIS A 77 -5.62 -7.95 3.73
CA HIS A 77 -5.00 -7.26 4.85
C HIS A 77 -3.89 -6.36 4.32
N THR A 78 -3.93 -5.11 4.69
CA THR A 78 -2.87 -4.13 4.39
C THR A 78 -2.30 -3.61 5.69
N GLY A 79 -1.00 -3.67 5.84
CA GLY A 79 -0.26 -3.04 6.93
C GLY A 79 0.67 -1.98 6.38
N SER A 80 0.77 -0.84 7.06
CA SER A 80 1.70 0.22 6.71
C SER A 80 2.39 0.76 7.96
N PHE A 81 3.66 1.00 7.85
CA PHE A 81 4.47 1.57 8.91
C PHE A 81 5.39 2.64 8.31
N MET A 82 5.45 3.76 8.95
CA MET A 82 6.41 4.83 8.66
C MET A 82 6.93 5.42 9.95
N VAL A 83 8.23 5.57 10.05
CA VAL A 83 8.88 6.36 11.08
C VAL A 83 9.87 7.32 10.42
N GLY A 84 9.90 8.53 10.91
CA GLY A 84 10.84 9.54 10.46
C GLY A 84 11.46 10.28 11.63
N ASN A 85 12.66 10.79 11.39
CA ASN A 85 13.39 11.64 12.32
C ASN A 85 14.00 12.84 11.60
N LYS A 86 13.70 14.01 12.10
CA LYS A 86 14.34 15.27 11.70
C LYS A 86 15.64 15.42 12.47
N ILE A 87 16.76 14.97 11.87
CA ILE A 87 18.09 15.03 12.50
C ILE A 87 18.48 16.50 12.80
N ASN A 88 18.14 17.40 11.88
CA ASN A 88 18.31 18.86 12.00
C ASN A 88 17.46 19.55 10.92
N ASP A 89 17.55 20.87 10.79
CA ASP A 89 16.76 21.65 9.82
C ASP A 89 17.03 21.29 8.34
N LYS A 90 18.13 20.65 8.06
CA LYS A 90 18.52 20.25 6.71
C LYS A 90 18.35 18.77 6.42
N ASN A 91 18.36 17.93 7.44
CA ASN A 91 18.41 16.49 7.31
C ASN A 91 17.19 15.80 7.92
N ASP A 92 16.56 14.95 7.14
CA ASP A 92 15.40 14.16 7.52
C ASP A 92 15.56 12.72 7.01
N VAL A 93 15.36 11.75 7.85
CA VAL A 93 15.43 10.33 7.52
C VAL A 93 14.07 9.70 7.74
N LYS A 94 13.64 8.84 6.81
CA LYS A 94 12.37 8.11 6.89
C LYS A 94 12.59 6.65 6.55
N VAL A 95 11.89 5.80 7.26
CA VAL A 95 11.79 4.37 6.97
C VAL A 95 10.32 4.02 6.80
N PHE A 96 10.03 3.25 5.76
CA PHE A 96 8.69 2.77 5.43
C PHE A 96 8.72 1.25 5.30
N TYR A 97 7.66 0.63 5.74
CA TYR A 97 7.38 -0.76 5.46
C TYR A 97 5.89 -0.92 5.18
N ASP A 98 5.58 -1.45 4.02
CA ASP A 98 4.20 -1.73 3.60
C ASP A 98 4.08 -3.22 3.31
N THR A 99 2.96 -3.81 3.75
CA THR A 99 2.66 -5.21 3.49
C THR A 99 1.22 -5.37 3.03
N TYR A 100 1.00 -6.25 2.07
CA TYR A 100 -0.31 -6.64 1.58
C TYR A 100 -0.40 -8.15 1.53
N ARG A 101 -1.55 -8.67 1.93
CA ARG A 101 -1.92 -10.08 1.78
C ARG A 101 -3.37 -10.13 1.36
N GLY A 102 -3.66 -10.85 0.29
CA GLY A 102 -5.01 -10.99 -0.21
C GLY A 102 -5.25 -12.35 -0.84
N ASP A 103 -6.47 -12.79 -0.72
CA ASP A 103 -7.03 -13.87 -1.50
C ASP A 103 -8.30 -13.39 -2.20
N ALA A 104 -8.51 -13.86 -3.40
CA ALA A 104 -9.66 -13.51 -4.19
C ALA A 104 -10.19 -14.71 -4.99
N MET A 105 -11.51 -14.77 -5.07
CA MET A 105 -12.24 -15.64 -5.97
C MET A 105 -13.08 -14.76 -6.88
N TYR A 106 -12.99 -14.97 -8.17
CA TYR A 106 -13.77 -14.23 -9.17
C TYR A 106 -14.14 -15.10 -10.35
N SER A 107 -15.25 -14.77 -11.00
CA SER A 107 -15.60 -15.34 -12.30
C SER A 107 -14.69 -14.74 -13.38
N ASP A 108 -14.48 -15.49 -14.48
CA ASP A 108 -13.76 -14.91 -15.62
C ASP A 108 -14.53 -13.68 -16.17
N HIS A 109 -13.82 -12.85 -16.95
CA HIS A 109 -14.37 -11.57 -17.46
C HIS A 109 -15.55 -11.73 -18.43
N MET A 110 -15.96 -12.96 -18.75
CA MET A 110 -17.16 -13.23 -19.54
C MET A 110 -18.37 -13.63 -18.68
N GLY A 111 -18.24 -13.55 -17.34
CA GLY A 111 -19.30 -13.93 -16.41
C GLY A 111 -19.68 -15.42 -16.46
N ARG A 112 -18.82 -16.25 -17.00
CA ARG A 112 -19.03 -17.70 -17.06
C ARG A 112 -18.81 -18.29 -15.69
N LEU A 113 -19.89 -18.68 -15.02
CA LEU A 113 -19.84 -19.30 -13.69
C LEU A 113 -19.04 -20.62 -13.65
N ASN A 114 -18.69 -21.18 -14.79
CA ASN A 114 -17.92 -22.43 -14.90
C ASN A 114 -16.40 -22.22 -14.80
N HIS A 115 -15.94 -20.98 -14.75
CA HIS A 115 -14.52 -20.63 -14.64
C HIS A 115 -14.29 -19.73 -13.44
N ILE A 116 -14.51 -20.29 -12.25
CA ILE A 116 -14.14 -19.65 -10.99
C ILE A 116 -12.63 -19.76 -10.85
N ARG A 117 -11.97 -18.62 -10.64
CA ARG A 117 -10.53 -18.54 -10.41
C ARG A 117 -10.25 -18.17 -8.98
N TYR A 118 -9.25 -18.83 -8.42
CA TYR A 118 -8.73 -18.54 -7.09
C TYR A 118 -7.33 -17.95 -7.21
N GLY A 119 -7.10 -16.88 -6.53
CA GLY A 119 -5.80 -16.24 -6.49
C GLY A 119 -5.41 -15.79 -5.09
N THR A 120 -4.13 -15.80 -4.83
CA THR A 120 -3.53 -15.19 -3.65
C THR A 120 -2.48 -14.18 -4.09
N GLU A 121 -2.39 -13.09 -3.36
CA GLU A 121 -1.47 -12.00 -3.62
C GLU A 121 -0.77 -11.59 -2.33
N ALA A 122 0.53 -11.39 -2.41
CA ALA A 122 1.35 -10.92 -1.31
C ALA A 122 2.35 -9.88 -1.81
N SER A 123 2.49 -8.80 -1.09
CA SER A 123 3.47 -7.78 -1.38
C SER A 123 4.11 -7.30 -0.08
N ASP A 124 5.42 -7.16 -0.08
CA ASP A 124 6.18 -6.52 0.96
C ASP A 124 7.07 -5.46 0.33
N SER A 125 7.05 -4.26 0.87
CA SER A 125 7.84 -3.12 0.40
C SER A 125 8.57 -2.49 1.58
N PHE A 126 9.87 -2.42 1.49
CA PHE A 126 10.71 -1.67 2.40
C PHE A 126 11.33 -0.49 1.65
N ARG A 127 11.33 0.69 2.26
CA ARG A 127 11.99 1.87 1.72
C ARG A 127 12.62 2.69 2.84
N ALA A 128 13.88 3.07 2.66
CA ALA A 128 14.55 4.06 3.49
C ALA A 128 14.92 5.26 2.61
N VAL A 129 14.72 6.46 3.15
CA VAL A 129 14.94 7.73 2.44
C VAL A 129 15.68 8.68 3.36
N TRP A 130 16.74 9.28 2.85
CA TRP A 130 17.41 10.41 3.48
C TRP A 130 17.27 11.64 2.59
N ASN A 131 16.71 12.70 3.15
CA ASN A 131 16.60 13.99 2.51
C ASN A 131 17.60 14.97 3.13
N ASN A 132 18.36 15.67 2.29
CA ASN A 132 19.27 16.73 2.70
C ASN A 132 18.95 18.02 1.93
N ASN A 133 18.52 19.05 2.61
CA ASN A 133 18.30 20.38 2.06
C ASN A 133 19.59 21.21 2.22
N ILE A 134 20.45 21.19 1.22
CA ILE A 134 21.74 21.88 1.24
C ILE A 134 21.53 23.40 1.39
N ASN A 135 20.60 23.94 0.59
CA ASN A 135 20.19 25.35 0.64
C ASN A 135 18.79 25.52 -0.02
N LYS A 136 18.30 26.77 -0.16
CA LYS A 136 16.98 27.06 -0.75
C LYS A 136 16.81 26.62 -2.23
N ARG A 137 17.89 26.32 -2.95
CA ARG A 137 17.86 25.94 -4.37
C ARG A 137 18.23 24.50 -4.63
N TRP A 138 18.95 23.86 -3.70
CA TRP A 138 19.49 22.52 -3.86
C TRP A 138 19.03 21.61 -2.73
N SER A 139 18.45 20.52 -3.09
CA SER A 139 18.11 19.41 -2.19
C SER A 139 18.65 18.10 -2.74
N HIS A 140 18.94 17.17 -1.87
CA HIS A 140 19.47 15.87 -2.18
C HIS A 140 18.62 14.80 -1.52
N GLN A 141 18.26 13.77 -2.25
CA GLN A 141 17.52 12.63 -1.73
C GLN A 141 18.21 11.34 -2.10
N LEU A 142 18.62 10.59 -1.10
CA LEU A 142 19.08 9.21 -1.27
C LEU A 142 17.97 8.27 -0.83
N TYR A 143 17.76 7.19 -1.58
CA TYR A 143 16.83 6.16 -1.17
C TYR A 143 17.30 4.74 -1.50
N VAL A 144 16.83 3.82 -0.68
CA VAL A 144 16.94 2.38 -0.89
C VAL A 144 15.53 1.80 -0.90
N LEU A 145 15.27 0.91 -1.83
CA LEU A 145 14.00 0.21 -2.00
C LEU A 145 14.24 -1.28 -2.13
N ASP A 146 13.48 -2.08 -1.40
CA ASP A 146 13.40 -3.55 -1.57
C ASP A 146 11.93 -3.93 -1.62
N ASN A 147 11.48 -4.44 -2.76
CA ASN A 147 10.11 -4.90 -2.97
C ASN A 147 10.10 -6.37 -3.29
N HIS A 148 9.17 -7.09 -2.68
CA HIS A 148 8.87 -8.46 -2.99
C HIS A 148 7.38 -8.60 -3.28
N TYR A 149 7.05 -8.98 -4.49
CA TYR A 149 5.68 -9.24 -4.95
C TYR A 149 5.52 -10.68 -5.34
N LYS A 150 4.49 -11.32 -4.85
CA LYS A 150 4.16 -12.70 -5.12
C LYS A 150 2.67 -12.83 -5.41
N THR A 151 2.34 -13.50 -6.50
CA THR A 151 0.95 -13.85 -6.81
C THR A 151 0.86 -15.27 -7.31
N LYS A 152 -0.21 -15.95 -6.95
CA LYS A 152 -0.54 -17.29 -7.40
C LYS A 152 -1.95 -17.28 -7.98
N TYR A 153 -2.08 -17.70 -9.21
CA TYR A 153 -3.34 -17.77 -9.96
C TYR A 153 -3.46 -19.12 -10.65
N ASP A 154 -4.51 -19.90 -10.37
CA ASP A 154 -4.80 -21.18 -11.04
C ASP A 154 -3.56 -22.07 -11.25
N GLY A 155 -2.66 -22.12 -10.29
CA GLY A 155 -1.40 -22.86 -10.36
C GLY A 155 -0.22 -22.09 -10.96
N TYR A 156 -0.44 -20.93 -11.59
CA TYR A 156 0.64 -20.05 -12.03
C TYR A 156 1.16 -19.25 -10.85
N LEU A 157 2.46 -19.21 -10.70
CA LEU A 157 3.16 -18.46 -9.67
C LEU A 157 4.00 -17.37 -10.32
N THR A 158 3.82 -16.15 -9.86
CA THR A 158 4.72 -15.03 -10.14
C THR A 158 5.41 -14.63 -8.84
N ASP A 159 6.72 -14.52 -8.86
CA ASP A 159 7.54 -14.11 -7.72
C ASP A 159 8.57 -13.09 -8.24
N ILE A 160 8.41 -11.82 -7.86
CA ILE A 160 9.22 -10.70 -8.34
C ILE A 160 9.88 -10.02 -7.16
N LYS A 161 11.19 -9.90 -7.21
CA LYS A 161 11.98 -9.13 -6.26
C LYS A 161 12.64 -7.98 -6.99
N THR A 162 12.47 -6.78 -6.48
CA THR A 162 13.06 -5.56 -7.03
C THR A 162 13.83 -4.85 -5.94
N ARG A 163 15.11 -4.58 -6.21
CA ARG A 163 15.94 -3.73 -5.37
C ARG A 163 16.40 -2.53 -6.18
N ALA A 164 16.27 -1.37 -5.58
CA ALA A 164 16.72 -0.13 -6.19
C ALA A 164 17.47 0.72 -5.16
N PHE A 165 18.47 1.39 -5.66
CA PHE A 165 19.16 2.48 -4.99
C PHE A 165 19.08 3.68 -5.92
N GLY A 166 18.75 4.83 -5.38
CA GLY A 166 18.64 6.04 -6.19
C GLY A 166 19.14 7.26 -5.45
N ASP A 167 19.59 8.20 -6.27
CA ASP A 167 20.04 9.52 -5.87
C ASP A 167 19.33 10.54 -6.75
N GLN A 168 18.76 11.55 -6.14
CA GLN A 168 18.05 12.65 -6.80
C GLN A 168 18.54 13.98 -6.25
N VAL A 169 18.94 14.88 -7.13
CA VAL A 169 19.43 16.24 -6.83
C VAL A 169 18.45 17.27 -7.34
#